data_b636f989348614c817c13291b60bfb3e
#
_entry.id   b636f989348614c817c13291b60bfb3e
#
_cell.length_a   1.000
_cell.length_b   1.000
_cell.length_c   1.000
_cell.angle_alpha   90.00
_cell.angle_beta   90.00
_cell.angle_gamma   90.00
#
_symmetry.space_group_name_H-M   'P 1'
#
loop_
_entity.id
_entity.type
_entity.pdbx_description
1 polymer ?
#
loop_
_entity_poly.entity_id
_entity_poly.type
_entity_poly.pdbx_seq_one_letter_code
_entity_poly.pdbx_strand_id
1 'polypeptide(L)'
;MNREVFIEQLDTTESTVDMKWIFDVLKKSVESNFYDGNPRGHRNLIIVMEELAELSKEISKELRGKGDNINILEELADVQLGIYYVQEICGITNEELNKAMNIKMNRLEDVLKANGKYQ
;
A
#
# COMPACT_ATOMS: atom_id res chain seq x y z
N MET A 1 13.65 -6.83 -4.41
CA MET A 1 14.07 -7.86 -3.41
C MET A 1 14.14 -9.22 -4.09
N ASN A 2 15.10 -10.05 -3.71
CA ASN A 2 15.20 -11.40 -4.23
C ASN A 2 14.02 -12.25 -3.74
N ARG A 3 13.37 -12.96 -4.64
CA ARG A 3 12.17 -13.78 -4.36
C ARG A 3 12.43 -14.84 -3.27
N GLU A 4 13.57 -15.55 -3.36
CA GLU A 4 13.89 -16.60 -2.39
C GLU A 4 14.11 -16.05 -1.00
N VAL A 5 14.77 -14.90 -0.88
CA VAL A 5 14.96 -14.21 0.39
C VAL A 5 13.62 -13.75 0.97
N PHE A 6 12.73 -13.23 0.14
CA PHE A 6 11.40 -12.81 0.56
C PHE A 6 10.60 -13.99 1.12
N ILE A 7 10.59 -15.12 0.41
CA ILE A 7 9.89 -16.34 0.86
C ILE A 7 10.44 -16.82 2.20
N GLU A 8 11.76 -16.87 2.36
CA GLU A 8 12.38 -17.28 3.62
C GLU A 8 11.99 -16.35 4.79
N GLN A 9 12.00 -15.05 4.55
CA GLN A 9 11.65 -14.06 5.58
C GLN A 9 10.18 -14.12 5.97
N LEU A 10 9.27 -14.51 5.07
CA LEU A 10 7.85 -14.68 5.40
C LEU A 10 7.64 -15.70 6.53
N ASP A 11 8.43 -16.77 6.54
CA ASP A 11 8.28 -17.84 7.54
C ASP A 11 8.73 -17.42 8.94
N THR A 12 9.62 -16.44 9.05
CA THR A 12 10.25 -16.06 10.33
C THR A 12 9.88 -14.67 10.81
N THR A 13 9.19 -13.88 9.99
CA THR A 13 8.83 -12.50 10.33
C THR A 13 7.49 -12.43 11.04
N GLU A 14 7.40 -11.56 12.05
CA GLU A 14 6.16 -11.32 12.79
C GLU A 14 5.05 -10.81 11.91
N SER A 15 3.82 -11.24 12.20
CA SER A 15 2.64 -10.76 11.48
C SER A 15 2.04 -9.48 12.07
N THR A 16 2.44 -9.12 13.28
CA THR A 16 1.95 -7.91 13.95
C THR A 16 2.59 -6.67 13.34
N VAL A 17 1.79 -5.66 13.05
CA VAL A 17 2.24 -4.39 12.45
C VAL A 17 2.26 -3.30 13.52
N ASP A 18 3.42 -2.68 13.70
CA ASP A 18 3.59 -1.51 14.57
C ASP A 18 3.49 -0.23 13.73
N MET A 19 2.33 0.42 13.80
CA MET A 19 2.06 1.62 13.00
C MET A 19 2.96 2.80 13.38
N LYS A 20 3.29 2.93 14.66
CA LYS A 20 4.19 4.01 15.09
C LYS A 20 5.58 3.84 14.46
N TRP A 21 6.11 2.62 14.51
CA TRP A 21 7.39 2.32 13.89
C TRP A 21 7.37 2.60 12.37
N ILE A 22 6.31 2.17 11.69
CA ILE A 22 6.17 2.41 10.25
C ILE A 22 6.25 3.91 9.95
N PHE A 23 5.42 4.72 10.60
CA PHE A 23 5.40 6.17 10.32
C PHE A 23 6.68 6.88 10.74
N ASP A 24 7.33 6.45 11.82
CA ASP A 24 8.63 7.01 12.23
C ASP A 24 9.69 6.75 11.14
N VAL A 25 9.75 5.54 10.59
CA VAL A 25 10.71 5.19 9.53
C VAL A 25 10.39 5.93 8.23
N LEU A 26 9.11 5.97 7.83
CA LEU A 26 8.70 6.66 6.60
C LEU A 26 8.98 8.15 6.66
N LYS A 27 8.74 8.78 7.81
CA LYS A 27 9.06 10.19 8.00
C LYS A 27 10.54 10.46 7.80
N LYS A 28 11.41 9.64 8.36
CA LYS A 28 12.86 9.74 8.18
C LYS A 28 13.25 9.55 6.71
N SER A 29 12.61 8.61 6.03
CA SER A 29 12.84 8.38 4.60
C SER A 29 12.48 9.61 3.76
N VAL A 30 11.34 10.22 4.02
CA VAL A 30 10.90 11.44 3.33
C VAL A 30 11.90 12.58 3.59
N GLU A 31 12.30 12.77 4.84
CA GLU A 31 13.27 13.82 5.22
C GLU A 31 14.63 13.61 4.54
N SER A 32 15.10 12.36 4.44
CA SER A 32 16.39 12.05 3.83
C SER A 32 16.40 12.24 2.32
N ASN A 33 15.24 12.27 1.67
CA ASN A 33 15.11 12.44 0.22
C ASN A 33 14.86 13.89 -0.21
N PHE A 34 15.01 14.84 0.72
CA PHE A 34 14.86 16.26 0.40
C PHE A 34 16.23 16.87 0.07
N TYR A 35 16.58 16.93 -1.24
CA TYR A 35 17.85 17.42 -1.72
C TYR A 35 17.71 18.28 -2.98
N ASP A 36 18.68 19.16 -3.22
CA ASP A 36 18.92 19.83 -4.50
C ASP A 36 17.69 20.55 -5.10
N GLY A 37 16.90 21.18 -4.25
CA GLY A 37 15.73 21.94 -4.69
C GLY A 37 14.51 21.10 -5.02
N ASN A 38 14.56 19.79 -4.87
CA ASN A 38 13.39 18.92 -5.06
C ASN A 38 12.39 19.10 -3.92
N PRO A 39 11.08 19.15 -4.20
CA PRO A 39 10.08 19.20 -3.15
C PRO A 39 10.17 17.98 -2.23
N ARG A 40 9.97 18.22 -0.92
CA ARG A 40 9.96 17.16 0.08
C ARG A 40 8.89 16.10 -0.26
N GLY A 41 9.32 14.85 -0.28
CA GLY A 41 8.44 13.73 -0.60
C GLY A 41 8.25 13.45 -2.08
N HIS A 42 8.75 14.31 -2.97
CA HIS A 42 8.58 14.14 -4.41
C HIS A 42 9.09 12.78 -4.90
N ARG A 43 10.32 12.43 -4.51
CA ARG A 43 10.92 11.14 -4.88
C ARG A 43 10.11 9.95 -4.35
N ASN A 44 9.62 10.06 -3.11
CA ASN A 44 8.81 9.00 -2.50
C ASN A 44 7.48 8.83 -3.24
N LEU A 45 6.86 9.92 -3.67
CA LEU A 45 5.62 9.85 -4.45
C LEU A 45 5.83 9.20 -5.82
N ILE A 46 6.95 9.47 -6.48
CA ILE A 46 7.31 8.80 -7.74
C ILE A 46 7.45 7.30 -7.53
N ILE A 47 8.13 6.88 -6.45
CA ILE A 47 8.28 5.45 -6.11
C ILE A 47 6.91 4.82 -5.85
N VAL A 48 6.00 5.51 -5.16
CA VAL A 48 4.63 5.02 -4.95
C VAL A 48 3.93 4.77 -6.29
N MET A 49 4.06 5.68 -7.25
CA MET A 49 3.47 5.49 -8.58
C MET A 49 4.05 4.27 -9.30
N GLU A 50 5.36 4.03 -9.16
CA GLU A 50 6.01 2.85 -9.72
C GLU A 50 5.46 1.56 -9.10
N GLU A 51 5.28 1.54 -7.78
CA GLU A 51 4.72 0.38 -7.09
C GLU A 51 3.27 0.11 -7.50
N LEU A 52 2.46 1.16 -7.69
CA LEU A 52 1.10 1.02 -8.20
C LEU A 52 1.09 0.40 -9.61
N ALA A 53 2.03 0.80 -10.46
CA ALA A 53 2.17 0.24 -11.80
C ALA A 53 2.58 -1.24 -11.75
N GLU A 54 3.50 -1.60 -10.83
CA GLU A 54 3.91 -2.99 -10.65
C GLU A 54 2.76 -3.88 -10.16
N LEU A 55 1.95 -3.39 -9.21
CA LEU A 55 0.77 -4.12 -8.77
C LEU A 55 -0.22 -4.31 -9.92
N SER A 56 -0.47 -3.28 -10.70
CA SER A 56 -1.34 -3.34 -11.87
C SER A 56 -0.89 -4.42 -12.85
N LYS A 57 0.43 -4.52 -13.07
CA LYS A 57 1.02 -5.56 -13.92
C LYS A 57 0.74 -6.96 -13.39
N GLU A 58 0.91 -7.18 -12.07
CA GLU A 58 0.65 -8.48 -11.46
C GLU A 58 -0.84 -8.85 -11.52
N ILE A 59 -1.74 -7.87 -11.34
CA ILE A 59 -3.19 -8.09 -11.51
C ILE A 59 -3.52 -8.50 -12.94
N SER A 60 -2.89 -7.84 -13.93
CA SER A 60 -3.07 -8.19 -15.33
C SER A 60 -2.65 -9.65 -15.62
N LYS A 61 -1.54 -10.09 -15.02
CA LYS A 61 -1.11 -11.49 -15.14
C LYS A 61 -2.13 -12.45 -14.55
N GLU A 62 -2.68 -12.11 -13.38
CA GLU A 62 -3.73 -12.92 -12.72
C GLU A 62 -4.96 -13.06 -13.62
N LEU A 63 -5.39 -11.98 -14.24
CA LEU A 63 -6.53 -12.01 -15.17
C LEU A 63 -6.30 -12.94 -16.39
N ARG A 64 -5.04 -13.11 -16.77
CA ARG A 64 -4.67 -14.02 -17.89
C ARG A 64 -4.37 -15.45 -17.43
N GLY A 65 -4.61 -15.77 -16.16
CA GLY A 65 -4.31 -17.10 -15.61
C GLY A 65 -2.82 -17.36 -15.38
N LYS A 66 -2.00 -16.31 -15.33
CA LYS A 66 -0.53 -16.40 -15.15
C LYS A 66 -0.07 -15.73 -13.86
N GLY A 67 -0.98 -15.51 -12.93
CA GLY A 67 -0.67 -14.87 -11.67
C GLY A 67 0.23 -15.72 -10.77
N ASP A 68 0.95 -15.02 -9.89
CA ASP A 68 1.83 -15.62 -8.89
C ASP A 68 1.55 -14.96 -7.56
N ASN A 69 1.03 -15.73 -6.60
CA ASN A 69 0.61 -15.19 -5.32
C ASN A 69 1.76 -14.56 -4.51
N ILE A 70 2.99 -15.05 -4.66
CA ILE A 70 4.15 -14.47 -3.98
C ILE A 70 4.46 -13.09 -4.55
N ASN A 71 4.43 -12.95 -5.87
CA ASN A 71 4.64 -11.65 -6.51
C ASN A 71 3.54 -10.66 -6.16
N ILE A 72 2.29 -11.11 -6.15
CA ILE A 72 1.14 -10.28 -5.77
C ILE A 72 1.29 -9.83 -4.31
N LEU A 73 1.66 -10.73 -3.41
CA LEU A 73 1.85 -10.42 -1.99
C LEU A 73 2.94 -9.36 -1.79
N GLU A 74 4.07 -9.50 -2.46
CA GLU A 74 5.16 -8.53 -2.37
C GLU A 74 4.69 -7.14 -2.85
N GLU A 75 4.01 -7.08 -3.98
CA GLU A 75 3.51 -5.82 -4.52
C GLU A 75 2.40 -5.21 -3.64
N LEU A 76 1.55 -6.03 -3.03
CA LEU A 76 0.55 -5.54 -2.08
C LEU A 76 1.22 -4.87 -0.87
N ALA A 77 2.30 -5.46 -0.36
CA ALA A 77 3.05 -4.88 0.75
C ALA A 77 3.69 -3.53 0.34
N ASP A 78 4.30 -3.48 -0.83
CA ASP A 78 4.93 -2.26 -1.34
C ASP A 78 3.91 -1.15 -1.55
N VAL A 79 2.74 -1.48 -2.12
CA VAL A 79 1.66 -0.51 -2.32
C VAL A 79 1.08 -0.04 -1.00
N GLN A 80 0.91 -0.95 -0.03
CA GLN A 80 0.40 -0.57 1.29
C GLN A 80 1.35 0.42 1.98
N LEU A 81 2.65 0.17 1.93
CA LEU A 81 3.64 1.11 2.45
C LEU A 81 3.62 2.42 1.66
N GLY A 82 3.38 2.35 0.37
CA GLY A 82 3.20 3.53 -0.48
C GLY A 82 2.01 4.38 -0.04
N ILE A 83 0.91 3.76 0.33
CA ILE A 83 -0.27 4.47 0.87
C ILE A 83 0.13 5.24 2.14
N TYR A 84 0.90 4.62 3.02
CA TYR A 84 1.39 5.29 4.23
C TYR A 84 2.32 6.46 3.91
N TYR A 85 3.17 6.34 2.88
CA TYR A 85 3.97 7.47 2.40
C TYR A 85 3.10 8.65 1.98
N VAL A 86 2.04 8.40 1.22
CA VAL A 86 1.12 9.45 0.78
C VAL A 86 0.48 10.13 2.01
N GLN A 87 0.05 9.35 2.99
CA GLN A 87 -0.49 9.88 4.23
C GLN A 87 0.50 10.80 4.93
N GLU A 88 1.75 10.36 5.09
CA GLU A 88 2.80 11.15 5.76
C GLU A 88 3.08 12.45 5.00
N ILE A 89 3.21 12.38 3.68
CA ILE A 89 3.53 13.54 2.86
C ILE A 89 2.39 14.55 2.80
N CYS A 90 1.15 14.06 2.70
CA CYS A 90 -0.05 14.90 2.57
C CYS A 90 -0.68 15.28 3.91
N GLY A 91 -0.16 14.78 5.03
CA GLY A 91 -0.71 15.09 6.35
C GLY A 91 -2.07 14.46 6.61
N ILE A 92 -2.34 13.29 6.03
CA ILE A 92 -3.60 12.56 6.23
C ILE A 92 -3.41 11.56 7.36
N THR A 93 -4.23 11.68 8.42
CA THR A 93 -4.15 10.77 9.56
C THR A 93 -4.84 9.44 9.28
N ASN A 94 -4.47 8.40 10.06
CA ASN A 94 -5.18 7.12 10.01
C ASN A 94 -6.66 7.28 10.37
N GLU A 95 -6.98 8.15 11.31
CA GLU A 95 -8.37 8.42 11.68
C GLU A 95 -9.16 8.95 10.49
N GLU A 96 -8.62 9.92 9.76
CA GLU A 96 -9.26 10.47 8.57
C GLU A 96 -9.45 9.42 7.48
N LEU A 97 -8.41 8.62 7.23
CA LEU A 97 -8.47 7.56 6.22
C LEU A 97 -9.50 6.49 6.61
N ASN A 98 -9.51 6.09 7.88
CA ASN A 98 -10.48 5.09 8.37
C ASN A 98 -11.93 5.58 8.22
N LYS A 99 -12.20 6.85 8.50
CA LYS A 99 -13.52 7.44 8.28
C LYS A 99 -13.92 7.39 6.81
N ALA A 100 -12.99 7.76 5.93
CA ALA A 100 -13.24 7.70 4.48
C ALA A 100 -13.52 6.27 4.02
N MET A 101 -12.76 5.30 4.51
CA MET A 101 -12.98 3.89 4.19
C MET A 101 -14.35 3.41 4.66
N ASN A 102 -14.77 3.79 5.87
CA ASN A 102 -16.09 3.43 6.39
C ASN A 102 -17.21 4.00 5.53
N ILE A 103 -17.07 5.23 5.05
CA ILE A 103 -18.03 5.84 4.13
C ILE A 103 -18.13 5.01 2.84
N LYS A 104 -17.00 4.63 2.26
CA LYS A 104 -16.98 3.83 1.04
C LYS A 104 -17.56 2.43 1.24
N MET A 105 -17.26 1.80 2.37
CA MET A 105 -17.78 0.47 2.70
C MET A 105 -19.30 0.50 2.91
N ASN A 106 -19.81 1.53 3.59
CA ASN A 106 -21.25 1.68 3.79
C ASN A 106 -21.98 1.83 2.43
N ARG A 107 -21.41 2.60 1.52
CA ARG A 107 -21.97 2.76 0.17
C ARG A 107 -21.97 1.44 -0.59
N LEU A 108 -20.89 0.68 -0.51
CA LEU A 108 -20.82 -0.64 -1.16
C LEU A 108 -21.86 -1.59 -0.60
N GLU A 109 -22.00 -1.65 0.72
CA GLU A 109 -23.01 -2.48 1.37
C GLU A 109 -24.43 -2.09 0.92
N ASP A 110 -24.72 -0.78 0.87
CA ASP A 110 -26.01 -0.28 0.43
C ASP A 110 -26.31 -0.68 -1.02
N VAL A 111 -25.32 -0.59 -1.91
CA VAL A 111 -25.47 -1.01 -3.31
C VAL A 111 -25.74 -2.51 -3.39
N LEU A 112 -25.01 -3.33 -2.64
CA LEU A 112 -25.22 -4.77 -2.63
C LEU A 112 -26.61 -5.15 -2.11
N LYS A 113 -27.08 -4.48 -1.05
CA LYS A 113 -28.43 -4.67 -0.51
C LYS A 113 -29.49 -4.30 -1.53
N ALA A 114 -29.34 -3.14 -2.19
CA ALA A 114 -30.29 -2.67 -3.20
C ALA A 114 -30.40 -3.64 -4.38
N ASN A 115 -29.33 -4.36 -4.69
CA ASN A 115 -29.29 -5.34 -5.79
C ASN A 115 -29.58 -6.78 -5.34
N GLY A 116 -30.00 -6.98 -4.08
CA GLY A 116 -30.29 -8.31 -3.54
C GLY A 116 -29.07 -9.21 -3.40
N LYS A 117 -27.86 -8.65 -3.35
CA LYS A 117 -26.59 -9.38 -3.29
C LYS A 117 -26.04 -9.56 -1.88
N TYR A 118 -26.63 -8.90 -0.90
CA TYR A 118 -26.16 -8.93 0.48
C TYR A 118 -27.27 -9.48 1.38
N GLN A 119 -26.92 -10.46 2.19
CA GLN A 119 -27.84 -11.07 3.14
C GLN A 119 -27.46 -10.79 4.59
#